data_77bcdb15bd2134c2719d807c02db6e99
#
_entry.id   77bcdb15bd2134c2719d807c02db6e99
#
_cell.length_a   1.000
_cell.length_b   1.000
_cell.length_c   1.000
_cell.angle_alpha   90.00
_cell.angle_beta   90.00
_cell.angle_gamma   90.00
#
_symmetry.space_group_name_H-M   'P 1'
#
loop_
_entity.id
_entity.type
_entity.pdbx_description
1 polymer ?
#
loop_
_entity_poly.entity_id
_entity_poly.type
_entity_poly.pdbx_seq_one_letter_code
_entity_poly.pdbx_strand_id
1 'polypeptide(L)'
;HPSALAQRAMALFLAEGHYDTHIRRHRKELAARWKLMMRELDRQLPDCAVTMTTGGSGIWLALPEGVSARAVQRRAEQQGLLVESGDVHYHGTNAPKNRLRLGFGAIEARKIAEGITLLGQVIAQERAQPPR
;
A
#
# COMPACT_ATOMS: atom_id res chain seq x y z
N HIS A 1 -16.12 8.27 -27.88
CA HIS A 1 -17.26 7.63 -27.23
C HIS A 1 -16.88 6.24 -26.71
N PRO A 2 -17.38 5.81 -25.53
CA PRO A 2 -17.17 4.45 -25.06
C PRO A 2 -17.76 3.43 -26.05
N SER A 3 -17.12 2.26 -26.18
CA SER A 3 -17.59 1.20 -27.05
C SER A 3 -19.00 0.72 -26.66
N ALA A 4 -19.94 0.72 -27.61
CA ALA A 4 -21.31 0.24 -27.38
C ALA A 4 -21.33 -1.24 -26.94
N LEU A 5 -20.41 -2.05 -27.46
CA LEU A 5 -20.25 -3.45 -27.06
C LEU A 5 -19.84 -3.57 -25.59
N ALA A 6 -18.86 -2.77 -25.12
CA ALA A 6 -18.43 -2.78 -23.72
C ALA A 6 -19.55 -2.32 -22.79
N GLN A 7 -20.34 -1.31 -23.17
CA GLN A 7 -21.50 -0.85 -22.40
C GLN A 7 -22.56 -1.95 -22.28
N ARG A 8 -22.87 -2.65 -23.37
CA ARG A 8 -23.85 -3.74 -23.35
C ARG A 8 -23.37 -4.94 -22.54
N ALA A 9 -22.09 -5.31 -22.66
CA ALA A 9 -21.50 -6.37 -21.84
C ALA A 9 -21.56 -6.01 -20.34
N MET A 10 -21.24 -4.77 -19.98
CA MET A 10 -21.34 -4.29 -18.59
C MET A 10 -22.80 -4.30 -18.10
N ALA A 11 -23.74 -3.86 -18.92
CA ALA A 11 -25.17 -3.89 -18.55
C ALA A 11 -25.65 -5.32 -18.24
N LEU A 12 -25.29 -6.30 -19.06
CA LEU A 12 -25.59 -7.71 -18.83
C LEU A 12 -24.91 -8.23 -17.55
N PHE A 13 -23.62 -7.92 -17.37
CA PHE A 13 -22.85 -8.31 -16.18
C PHE A 13 -23.49 -7.81 -14.86
N LEU A 14 -24.03 -6.59 -14.88
CA LEU A 14 -24.79 -6.02 -13.76
C LEU A 14 -26.14 -6.69 -13.59
N ALA A 15 -26.91 -6.83 -14.68
CA ALA A 15 -28.27 -7.39 -14.65
C ALA A 15 -28.32 -8.84 -14.18
N GLU A 16 -27.31 -9.63 -14.52
CA GLU A 16 -27.18 -11.05 -14.14
C GLU A 16 -26.58 -11.27 -12.73
N GLY A 17 -26.24 -10.18 -11.99
CA GLY A 17 -25.71 -10.25 -10.63
C GLY A 17 -24.22 -10.68 -10.53
N HIS A 18 -23.53 -10.78 -11.65
CA HIS A 18 -22.11 -11.14 -11.68
C HIS A 18 -21.23 -10.09 -10.99
N TYR A 19 -21.61 -8.82 -11.09
CA TYR A 19 -20.92 -7.72 -10.41
C TYR A 19 -20.93 -7.89 -8.89
N ASP A 20 -22.08 -8.18 -8.30
CA ASP A 20 -22.21 -8.36 -6.85
C ASP A 20 -21.40 -9.56 -6.35
N THR A 21 -21.39 -10.63 -7.12
CA THR A 21 -20.58 -11.82 -6.83
C THR A 21 -19.10 -11.51 -6.89
N HIS A 22 -18.67 -10.78 -7.91
CA HIS A 22 -17.28 -10.31 -8.06
C HIS A 22 -16.86 -9.42 -6.90
N ILE A 23 -17.66 -8.43 -6.54
CA ILE A 23 -17.36 -7.50 -5.44
C ILE A 23 -17.28 -8.21 -4.09
N ARG A 24 -18.19 -9.15 -3.80
CA ARG A 24 -18.14 -9.95 -2.56
C ARG A 24 -16.84 -10.75 -2.46
N ARG A 25 -16.43 -11.41 -3.54
CA ARG A 25 -15.17 -12.15 -3.61
C ARG A 25 -13.97 -11.23 -3.44
N HIS A 26 -13.93 -10.14 -4.18
CA HIS A 26 -12.85 -9.16 -4.12
C HIS A 26 -12.68 -8.54 -2.72
N ARG A 27 -13.79 -8.18 -2.06
CA ARG A 27 -13.77 -7.69 -0.67
C ARG A 27 -13.19 -8.72 0.31
N LYS A 28 -13.52 -9.99 0.14
CA LYS A 28 -12.98 -11.07 0.97
C LYS A 28 -11.46 -11.22 0.79
N GLU A 29 -10.99 -11.16 -0.44
CA GLU A 29 -9.56 -11.22 -0.76
C GLU A 29 -8.80 -10.01 -0.20
N LEU A 30 -9.33 -8.80 -0.38
CA LEU A 30 -8.74 -7.58 0.18
C LEU A 30 -8.69 -7.62 1.71
N ALA A 31 -9.75 -8.07 2.36
CA ALA A 31 -9.79 -8.20 3.83
C ALA A 31 -8.73 -9.19 4.35
N ALA A 32 -8.51 -10.29 3.64
CA ALA A 32 -7.47 -11.27 4.00
C ALA A 32 -6.06 -10.66 3.86
N ARG A 33 -5.79 -9.97 2.74
CA ARG A 33 -4.52 -9.27 2.52
C ARG A 33 -4.29 -8.16 3.54
N TRP A 34 -5.32 -7.39 3.85
CA TRP A 34 -5.26 -6.35 4.87
C TRP A 34 -4.86 -6.91 6.25
N LYS A 35 -5.53 -7.99 6.70
CA LYS A 35 -5.21 -8.65 7.97
C LYS A 35 -3.76 -9.15 8.01
N LEU A 36 -3.29 -9.74 6.91
CA LEU A 36 -1.92 -10.22 6.80
C LEU A 36 -0.93 -9.04 6.84
N MET A 37 -1.20 -7.97 6.09
CA MET A 37 -0.37 -6.76 6.06
C MET A 37 -0.26 -6.14 7.46
N MET A 38 -1.38 -5.97 8.16
CA MET A 38 -1.41 -5.41 9.52
C MET A 38 -0.60 -6.25 10.49
N ARG A 39 -0.77 -7.58 10.46
CA ARG A 39 0.00 -8.50 11.30
C ARG A 39 1.50 -8.41 11.04
N GLU A 40 1.91 -8.35 9.77
CA GLU A 40 3.32 -8.28 9.43
C GLU A 40 3.93 -6.92 9.76
N LEU A 41 3.20 -5.82 9.59
CA LEU A 41 3.63 -4.48 10.01
C LEU A 41 3.82 -4.41 11.53
N ASP A 42 2.86 -4.86 12.30
CA ASP A 42 2.94 -4.89 13.78
C ASP A 42 4.14 -5.72 14.27
N ARG A 43 4.35 -6.88 13.66
CA ARG A 43 5.44 -7.80 14.03
C ARG A 43 6.83 -7.29 13.65
N GLN A 44 6.97 -6.68 12.46
CA GLN A 44 8.28 -6.39 11.87
C GLN A 44 8.67 -4.92 11.93
N LEU A 45 7.70 -4.02 12.06
CA LEU A 45 7.89 -2.57 12.06
C LEU A 45 7.17 -1.90 13.25
N PRO A 46 7.43 -2.33 14.49
CA PRO A 46 6.72 -1.80 15.67
C PRO A 46 6.98 -0.30 15.91
N ASP A 47 8.10 0.23 15.41
CA ASP A 47 8.46 1.66 15.48
C ASP A 47 7.70 2.53 14.46
N CYS A 48 6.92 1.92 13.57
CA CYS A 48 6.14 2.61 12.55
C CYS A 48 4.67 2.67 12.95
N ALA A 49 4.06 3.85 12.88
CA ALA A 49 2.63 3.99 13.18
C ALA A 49 1.78 3.80 11.93
N VAL A 50 0.78 2.92 12.02
CA VAL A 50 -0.19 2.69 10.95
C VAL A 50 -1.42 3.56 11.17
N THR A 51 -1.83 4.32 10.14
CA THR A 51 -3.12 4.99 10.16
C THR A 51 -4.21 4.00 9.80
N MET A 52 -5.09 3.72 10.76
CA MET A 52 -6.22 2.81 10.56
C MET A 52 -7.21 3.41 9.56
N THR A 53 -7.53 2.66 8.54
CA THR A 53 -8.57 3.00 7.55
C THR A 53 -9.67 1.96 7.57
N THR A 54 -10.91 2.38 7.38
CA THR A 54 -12.08 1.48 7.36
C THR A 54 -12.29 0.80 6.01
N GLY A 55 -11.37 0.96 5.07
CA GLY A 55 -11.46 0.36 3.73
C GLY A 55 -10.34 0.80 2.81
N GLY A 56 -10.47 0.42 1.53
CA GLY A 56 -9.48 0.74 0.51
C GLY A 56 -8.48 -0.38 0.24
N SER A 57 -7.48 -0.11 -0.57
CA SER A 57 -6.44 -1.05 -1.01
C SER A 57 -5.02 -0.61 -0.64
N GLY A 58 -4.91 0.38 0.24
CA GLY A 58 -3.63 0.93 0.69
C GLY A 58 -3.67 1.29 2.17
N ILE A 59 -2.49 1.33 2.78
CA ILE A 59 -2.26 1.68 4.18
C ILE A 59 -1.30 2.87 4.22
N TRP A 60 -1.55 3.81 5.11
CA TRP A 60 -0.61 4.87 5.45
C TRP A 60 0.28 4.44 6.60
N LEU A 61 1.59 4.47 6.37
CA LEU A 61 2.61 4.15 7.34
C LEU A 61 3.40 5.41 7.70
N ALA A 62 3.44 5.75 8.98
CA ALA A 62 4.33 6.78 9.49
C ALA A 62 5.66 6.14 9.86
N LEU A 63 6.72 6.55 9.22
CA LEU A 63 8.10 6.16 9.54
C LEU A 63 8.55 6.85 10.83
N PRO A 64 9.56 6.33 11.53
CA PRO A 64 10.19 6.99 12.65
C PRO A 64 10.64 8.42 12.29
N GLU A 65 10.68 9.28 13.31
CA GLU A 65 11.14 10.65 13.13
C GLU A 65 12.56 10.71 12.53
N GLY A 66 12.78 11.65 11.62
CA GLY A 66 14.05 11.79 10.92
C GLY A 66 14.24 10.88 9.70
N VAL A 67 13.39 9.87 9.49
CA VAL A 67 13.46 8.98 8.32
C VAL A 67 12.68 9.57 7.15
N SER A 68 13.37 9.79 6.02
CA SER A 68 12.75 10.33 4.81
C SER A 68 12.03 9.25 4.00
N ALA A 69 10.72 9.41 3.81
CA ALA A 69 9.92 8.50 2.96
C ALA A 69 10.41 8.45 1.51
N ARG A 70 10.87 9.58 0.95
CA ARG A 70 11.47 9.62 -0.40
C ARG A 70 12.78 8.85 -0.48
N ALA A 71 13.61 8.89 0.56
CA ALA A 71 14.86 8.13 0.59
C ALA A 71 14.57 6.62 0.69
N VAL A 72 13.61 6.23 1.57
CA VAL A 72 13.13 4.85 1.68
C VAL A 72 12.56 4.36 0.34
N GLN A 73 11.72 5.16 -0.33
CA GLN A 73 11.15 4.81 -1.64
C GLN A 73 12.25 4.51 -2.66
N ARG A 74 13.22 5.42 -2.85
CA ARG A 74 14.30 5.23 -3.84
C ARG A 74 15.12 3.98 -3.55
N ARG A 75 15.46 3.74 -2.28
CA ARG A 75 16.26 2.57 -1.90
C ARG A 75 15.46 1.27 -2.03
N ALA A 76 14.18 1.28 -1.68
CA ALA A 76 13.28 0.15 -1.86
C ALA A 76 13.16 -0.23 -3.34
N GLU A 77 12.99 0.77 -4.22
CA GLU A 77 12.91 0.59 -5.67
C GLU A 77 14.18 -0.08 -6.24
N GLN A 78 15.37 0.33 -5.78
CA GLN A 78 16.64 -0.31 -6.15
C GLN A 78 16.73 -1.78 -5.76
N GLN A 79 15.97 -2.19 -4.75
CA GLN A 79 15.88 -3.57 -4.26
C GLN A 79 14.64 -4.31 -4.78
N GLY A 80 13.92 -3.74 -5.75
CA GLY A 80 12.75 -4.35 -6.38
C GLY A 80 11.46 -4.24 -5.58
N LEU A 81 11.41 -3.39 -4.53
CA LEU A 81 10.21 -3.13 -3.75
C LEU A 81 9.62 -1.76 -4.11
N LEU A 82 8.38 -1.77 -4.63
CA LEU A 82 7.66 -0.54 -4.97
C LEU A 82 6.83 -0.08 -3.77
N VAL A 83 7.18 1.07 -3.23
CA VAL A 83 6.42 1.81 -2.22
C VAL A 83 6.30 3.27 -2.65
N GLU A 84 5.34 3.98 -2.14
CA GLU A 84 5.06 5.35 -2.56
C GLU A 84 5.29 6.32 -1.39
N SER A 85 6.10 7.36 -1.64
CA SER A 85 6.25 8.45 -0.68
C SER A 85 4.95 9.25 -0.58
N GLY A 86 4.48 9.48 0.64
CA GLY A 86 3.17 10.09 0.87
C GLY A 86 3.08 11.57 0.50
N ASP A 87 4.19 12.26 0.35
CA ASP A 87 4.22 13.70 0.07
C ASP A 87 3.56 14.08 -1.26
N VAL A 88 3.52 13.17 -2.24
CA VAL A 88 2.83 13.38 -3.52
C VAL A 88 1.30 13.54 -3.39
N HIS A 89 0.72 13.14 -2.25
CA HIS A 89 -0.71 13.24 -1.97
C HIS A 89 -1.09 14.50 -1.19
N TYR A 90 -0.14 15.37 -0.89
CA TYR A 90 -0.39 16.62 -0.17
C TYR A 90 -0.24 17.82 -1.10
N HIS A 91 -1.10 18.80 -0.91
CA HIS A 91 -0.99 20.10 -1.57
C HIS A 91 -0.16 21.07 -0.72
N GLY A 92 0.68 21.87 -1.36
CA GLY A 92 1.52 22.88 -0.70
C GLY A 92 2.89 22.35 -0.22
N THR A 93 3.60 23.19 0.53
CA THR A 93 5.02 22.97 0.88
C THR A 93 5.23 22.20 2.19
N ASN A 94 4.17 22.00 2.99
CA ASN A 94 4.25 21.41 4.34
C ASN A 94 3.86 19.93 4.38
N ALA A 95 4.11 19.19 3.30
CA ALA A 95 3.85 17.75 3.26
C ALA A 95 4.71 17.00 4.30
N PRO A 96 4.14 16.06 5.08
CA PRO A 96 4.91 15.22 5.98
C PRO A 96 5.94 14.40 5.20
N LYS A 97 7.21 14.48 5.62
CA LYS A 97 8.33 13.83 4.90
C LYS A 97 8.52 12.36 5.26
N ASN A 98 7.83 11.88 6.30
CA ASN A 98 7.97 10.53 6.86
C ASN A 98 6.72 9.65 6.63
N ARG A 99 5.93 9.89 5.61
CA ARG A 99 4.74 9.09 5.29
C ARG A 99 4.95 8.24 4.06
N LEU A 100 4.66 6.95 4.16
CA LEU A 100 4.60 6.02 3.04
C LEU A 100 3.17 5.54 2.81
N ARG A 101 2.83 5.32 1.55
CA ARG A 101 1.63 4.60 1.15
C ARG A 101 2.02 3.19 0.69
N LEU A 102 1.44 2.19 1.33
CA LEU A 102 1.65 0.78 1.00
C LEU A 102 0.39 0.23 0.34
N GLY A 103 0.47 -0.12 -0.95
CA GLY A 103 -0.62 -0.75 -1.67
C GLY A 103 -0.63 -2.27 -1.45
N PHE A 104 -1.80 -2.86 -1.15
CA PHE A 104 -1.96 -4.31 -1.02
C PHE A 104 -3.01 -4.90 -1.97
N GLY A 105 -3.67 -4.06 -2.79
CA GLY A 105 -4.76 -4.49 -3.65
C GLY A 105 -4.36 -5.48 -4.74
N ALA A 106 -3.18 -5.30 -5.32
CA ALA A 106 -2.69 -6.11 -6.44
C ALA A 106 -1.58 -7.10 -6.06
N ILE A 107 -1.08 -7.06 -4.82
CA ILE A 107 0.02 -7.95 -4.40
C ILE A 107 -0.51 -9.35 -4.05
N GLU A 108 0.23 -10.39 -4.40
CA GLU A 108 -0.04 -11.74 -3.94
C GLU A 108 0.18 -11.86 -2.43
N ALA A 109 -0.77 -12.49 -1.71
CA ALA A 109 -0.71 -12.60 -0.25
C ALA A 109 0.63 -13.18 0.26
N ARG A 110 1.18 -14.19 -0.44
CA ARG A 110 2.46 -14.83 -0.08
C ARG A 110 3.67 -13.88 -0.13
N LYS A 111 3.60 -12.80 -0.89
CA LYS A 111 4.67 -11.80 -1.03
C LYS A 111 4.62 -10.69 0.01
N ILE A 112 3.53 -10.59 0.79
CA ILE A 112 3.37 -9.51 1.76
C ILE A 112 4.43 -9.58 2.86
N ALA A 113 4.63 -10.74 3.46
CA ALA A 113 5.61 -10.90 4.54
C ALA A 113 7.04 -10.58 4.08
N GLU A 114 7.44 -11.07 2.91
CA GLU A 114 8.73 -10.80 2.30
C GLU A 114 8.91 -9.30 1.99
N GLY A 115 7.89 -8.67 1.40
CA GLY A 115 7.91 -7.23 1.12
C GLY A 115 8.05 -6.38 2.37
N ILE A 116 7.37 -6.74 3.47
CA ILE A 116 7.51 -6.01 4.75
C ILE A 116 8.89 -6.25 5.38
N THR A 117 9.44 -7.46 5.27
CA THR A 117 10.82 -7.74 5.72
C THR A 117 11.83 -6.85 5.00
N LEU A 118 11.73 -6.78 3.67
CA LEU A 118 12.60 -5.93 2.87
C LEU A 118 12.41 -4.44 3.19
N LEU A 119 11.16 -4.00 3.38
CA LEU A 119 10.88 -2.62 3.80
C LEU A 119 11.56 -2.30 5.15
N GLY A 120 11.50 -3.22 6.12
CA GLY A 120 12.16 -3.06 7.41
C GLY A 120 13.68 -2.90 7.29
N GLN A 121 14.32 -3.70 6.43
CA GLN A 121 15.75 -3.57 6.15
C GLN A 121 16.10 -2.21 5.53
N VAL A 122 15.30 -1.74 4.58
CA VAL A 122 15.49 -0.45 3.94
C VAL A 122 15.33 0.70 4.94
N ILE A 123 14.31 0.65 5.81
CA ILE A 123 14.08 1.66 6.86
C ILE A 123 15.27 1.69 7.83
N ALA A 124 15.77 0.53 8.25
CA ALA A 124 16.93 0.44 9.14
C ALA A 124 18.21 1.02 8.49
N GLN A 125 18.43 0.77 7.20
CA GLN A 125 19.54 1.34 6.44
C GLN A 125 19.48 2.87 6.35
N GLU A 126 18.28 3.43 6.11
CA GLU A 126 18.08 4.89 6.07
C GLU A 126 18.26 5.53 7.45
N ARG A 127 17.79 4.87 8.51
CA ARG A 127 17.96 5.35 9.90
C ARG A 127 19.43 5.40 10.35
N ALA A 128 20.25 4.49 9.83
CA ALA A 128 21.67 4.42 10.15
C ALA A 128 22.52 5.49 9.42
N GLN A 129 21.97 6.21 8.43
CA GLN A 129 22.69 7.26 7.72
C GLN A 129 22.55 8.60 8.48
N PRO A 130 23.65 9.39 8.59
CA PRO A 130 23.54 10.73 9.16
C PRO A 130 22.63 11.60 8.30
N PRO A 131 21.86 12.52 8.89
CA PRO A 131 21.00 13.43 8.14
C PRO A 131 21.81 14.24 7.12
N ARG A 132 21.36 14.20 5.86
CA ARG A 132 21.91 15.01 4.77
C ARG A 132 21.26 16.38 4.74
#